data_adb43b44e87de05ca2767ff54a5d51d1
#
_entry.id   adb43b44e87de05ca2767ff54a5d51d1
#
_cell.length_a   1.000
_cell.length_b   1.000
_cell.length_c   1.000
_cell.angle_alpha   90.00
_cell.angle_beta   90.00
_cell.angle_gamma   90.00
#
_symmetry.space_group_name_H-M   'P 1'
#
loop_
_entity.id
_entity.type
_entity.pdbx_description
1 polymer ?
#
loop_
_entity_poly.entity_id
_entity_poly.type
_entity_poly.pdbx_seq_one_letter_code
_entity_poly.pdbx_strand_id
1 'polypeptide(L)'
;MAEMHYSEYLNKVRGCIMGLGDMSWIEPALRVVAKSGADFTAMQLADAYEKGGALTPHFLRNMDRGIFPPLAVFDDPEQGGAGGMDCAPLWACVCPGDPARAREYAGRDASVDHQGEAVEAAQFLAAAMALAFIKDDAVQCLKAAAEDLPEDSRLAHLVADACALCSENPAQARARLDWRYGGVDGSLIPKVAQVLTSLLLNDQPDRLAAAFRGLLTGAPSTTDVGDAIAARVSRAGLSCMAMEKSRGENLPVNITAAPFAAVPMTRKEEKSIRVSFMGQPMLRPGQARQCVLSVENHTAEKLEGPVECKVSGCVQAMTAGHITVAAGETARVPFTVWMPENVENVTECNLMTVAFAGMEHTFGIAGAQGYRVCGKMGLPQHSIFEGRNLPENPLWETYFCDGNKIELDELNGWIGPCALVLERTIVAREELEADIEVARTCPFVLELDGEILMQGDGSDGWAIVRAQEPGVLLEEGEHTLRLYVDRCAPGGSIEVDFLRDGRLLSLEAKNPRREA
;
A
#
# COMPACT_ATOMS: atom_id res chain seq x y z
N MET A 1 -21.57 -24.53 -15.56
CA MET A 1 -21.98 -23.23 -14.98
C MET A 1 -23.05 -23.53 -13.96
N ALA A 2 -22.85 -23.18 -12.69
CA ALA A 2 -23.88 -23.33 -11.66
C ALA A 2 -25.01 -22.30 -11.91
N GLU A 3 -26.24 -22.68 -11.67
CA GLU A 3 -27.38 -21.75 -11.71
C GLU A 3 -27.79 -21.44 -10.28
N MET A 4 -28.01 -20.16 -9.99
CA MET A 4 -28.43 -19.67 -8.69
C MET A 4 -29.58 -18.67 -8.86
N HIS A 5 -30.62 -18.82 -8.04
CA HIS A 5 -31.70 -17.83 -8.05
C HIS A 5 -31.27 -16.55 -7.34
N TYR A 6 -31.70 -15.38 -7.85
CA TYR A 6 -31.30 -14.08 -7.25
C TYR A 6 -31.60 -13.98 -5.76
N SER A 7 -32.71 -14.54 -5.30
CA SER A 7 -33.05 -14.54 -3.87
C SER A 7 -32.07 -15.33 -3.01
N GLU A 8 -31.50 -16.41 -3.53
CA GLU A 8 -30.46 -17.18 -2.89
C GLU A 8 -29.15 -16.39 -2.84
N TYR A 9 -28.72 -15.82 -3.96
CA TYR A 9 -27.56 -14.94 -4.02
C TYR A 9 -27.68 -13.79 -3.02
N LEU A 10 -28.80 -13.07 -3.04
CA LEU A 10 -29.06 -11.98 -2.11
C LEU A 10 -29.04 -12.43 -0.64
N ASN A 11 -29.58 -13.63 -0.35
CA ASN A 11 -29.58 -14.17 0.99
C ASN A 11 -28.16 -14.49 1.49
N LYS A 12 -27.30 -15.05 0.64
CA LYS A 12 -25.88 -15.29 0.96
C LYS A 12 -25.13 -13.98 1.17
N VAL A 13 -25.35 -12.96 0.31
CA VAL A 13 -24.77 -11.62 0.50
C VAL A 13 -25.23 -10.99 1.81
N ARG A 14 -26.52 -11.10 2.17
CA ARG A 14 -27.04 -10.66 3.47
C ARG A 14 -26.33 -11.34 4.64
N GLY A 15 -26.14 -12.65 4.58
CA GLY A 15 -25.41 -13.40 5.58
C GLY A 15 -23.99 -12.90 5.78
N CYS A 16 -23.28 -12.63 4.69
CA CYS A 16 -21.96 -12.03 4.69
C CYS A 16 -21.96 -10.66 5.40
N ILE A 17 -22.83 -9.77 4.99
CA ILE A 17 -22.97 -8.41 5.53
C ILE A 17 -23.26 -8.43 7.04
N MET A 18 -24.17 -9.30 7.48
CA MET A 18 -24.48 -9.45 8.90
C MET A 18 -23.27 -9.95 9.71
N GLY A 19 -22.47 -10.82 9.14
CA GLY A 19 -21.25 -11.32 9.80
C GLY A 19 -20.19 -10.24 9.99
N LEU A 20 -20.12 -9.26 9.09
CA LEU A 20 -19.16 -8.16 9.17
C LEU A 20 -19.49 -7.16 10.30
N GLY A 21 -20.76 -6.90 10.56
CA GLY A 21 -21.24 -5.92 11.56
C GLY A 21 -21.02 -4.48 11.10
N ASP A 22 -19.88 -3.90 11.40
CA ASP A 22 -19.48 -2.59 10.85
C ASP A 22 -19.01 -2.73 9.41
N MET A 23 -19.47 -1.82 8.55
CA MET A 23 -19.19 -1.83 7.11
C MET A 23 -18.74 -0.48 6.57
N SER A 24 -18.36 0.44 7.45
CA SER A 24 -17.89 1.77 7.05
C SER A 24 -16.73 1.70 6.06
N TRP A 25 -15.87 0.72 6.20
CA TRP A 25 -14.68 0.50 5.38
C TRP A 25 -14.95 -0.08 3.98
N ILE A 26 -16.07 -0.79 3.74
CA ILE A 26 -16.39 -1.27 2.37
C ILE A 26 -17.14 -0.22 1.54
N GLU A 27 -17.72 0.79 2.16
CA GLU A 27 -18.50 1.83 1.48
C GLU A 27 -17.71 2.58 0.39
N PRO A 28 -16.45 3.00 0.63
CA PRO A 28 -15.66 3.64 -0.41
C PRO A 28 -15.47 2.74 -1.64
N ALA A 29 -15.04 1.49 -1.43
CA ALA A 29 -14.84 0.52 -2.52
C ALA A 29 -16.15 0.21 -3.25
N LEU A 30 -17.27 0.02 -2.53
CA LEU A 30 -18.57 -0.22 -3.13
C LEU A 30 -19.01 0.94 -4.03
N ARG A 31 -18.76 2.19 -3.65
CA ARG A 31 -19.06 3.37 -4.49
C ARG A 31 -18.22 3.37 -5.77
N VAL A 32 -16.96 3.00 -5.70
CA VAL A 32 -16.09 2.89 -6.88
C VAL A 32 -16.60 1.81 -7.83
N VAL A 33 -16.89 0.61 -7.32
CA VAL A 33 -17.43 -0.50 -8.13
C VAL A 33 -18.78 -0.15 -8.75
N ALA A 34 -19.67 0.50 -8.01
CA ALA A 34 -20.97 0.93 -8.52
C ALA A 34 -20.85 1.93 -9.69
N LYS A 35 -19.76 2.71 -9.74
CA LYS A 35 -19.48 3.69 -10.78
C LYS A 35 -18.70 3.09 -11.95
N SER A 36 -17.67 2.30 -11.68
CA SER A 36 -16.70 1.83 -12.66
C SER A 36 -16.88 0.37 -13.08
N GLY A 37 -17.76 -0.38 -12.40
CA GLY A 37 -17.93 -1.81 -12.63
C GLY A 37 -16.65 -2.58 -12.36
N ALA A 38 -16.35 -3.57 -13.19
CA ALA A 38 -15.14 -4.39 -13.09
C ALA A 38 -13.84 -3.66 -13.51
N ASP A 39 -13.94 -2.52 -14.17
CA ASP A 39 -12.81 -1.74 -14.70
C ASP A 39 -12.24 -0.72 -13.69
N PHE A 40 -12.59 -0.85 -12.41
CA PHE A 40 -12.03 0.03 -11.38
C PHE A 40 -10.51 -0.10 -11.27
N THR A 41 -9.85 0.99 -10.86
CA THR A 41 -8.39 1.05 -10.67
C THR A 41 -8.05 1.18 -9.19
N ALA A 42 -6.83 0.77 -8.82
CA ALA A 42 -6.31 0.98 -7.46
C ALA A 42 -6.29 2.48 -7.08
N MET A 43 -6.02 3.37 -8.05
CA MET A 43 -6.06 4.82 -7.82
C MET A 43 -7.46 5.33 -7.48
N GLN A 44 -8.51 4.84 -8.15
CA GLN A 44 -9.89 5.19 -7.80
C GLN A 44 -10.29 4.72 -6.40
N LEU A 45 -9.76 3.58 -5.96
CA LEU A 45 -9.94 3.09 -4.60
C LEU A 45 -9.18 3.97 -3.60
N ALA A 46 -7.92 4.31 -3.89
CA ALA A 46 -7.12 5.21 -3.05
C ALA A 46 -7.82 6.55 -2.84
N ASP A 47 -8.31 7.20 -3.91
CA ASP A 47 -9.07 8.44 -3.82
C ASP A 47 -10.35 8.32 -2.96
N ALA A 48 -10.99 7.17 -3.00
CA ALA A 48 -12.19 6.92 -2.23
C ALA A 48 -11.89 6.68 -0.75
N TYR A 49 -10.81 5.97 -0.45
CA TYR A 49 -10.33 5.70 0.91
C TYR A 49 -9.76 6.96 1.57
N GLU A 50 -9.02 7.78 0.84
CA GLU A 50 -8.53 9.08 1.34
C GLU A 50 -9.70 9.95 1.82
N LYS A 51 -10.74 10.08 1.01
CA LYS A 51 -11.96 10.83 1.37
C LYS A 51 -12.71 10.24 2.58
N GLY A 52 -12.51 8.97 2.86
CA GLY A 52 -13.04 8.27 4.03
C GLY A 52 -12.14 8.35 5.27
N GLY A 53 -10.94 8.90 5.16
CA GLY A 53 -9.95 8.96 6.24
C GLY A 53 -9.40 7.58 6.62
N ALA A 54 -9.36 6.63 5.68
CA ALA A 54 -8.97 5.25 5.94
C ALA A 54 -7.50 4.94 5.65
N LEU A 55 -6.76 5.88 5.02
CA LEU A 55 -5.36 5.67 4.63
C LEU A 55 -4.39 6.16 5.71
N THR A 56 -3.23 5.49 5.79
CA THR A 56 -2.16 5.87 6.73
C THR A 56 -1.54 7.21 6.36
N PRO A 57 -1.01 7.97 7.32
CA PRO A 57 -0.26 9.19 7.03
C PRO A 57 0.94 8.92 6.11
N HIS A 58 1.61 7.76 6.28
CA HIS A 58 2.75 7.36 5.45
C HIS A 58 2.36 7.18 3.98
N PHE A 59 1.25 6.46 3.74
CA PHE A 59 0.69 6.31 2.40
C PHE A 59 0.39 7.67 1.75
N LEU A 60 -0.25 8.59 2.48
CA LEU A 60 -0.59 9.92 1.97
C LEU A 60 0.67 10.72 1.59
N ARG A 61 1.75 10.63 2.37
CA ARG A 61 3.03 11.26 2.02
C ARG A 61 3.64 10.70 0.74
N ASN A 62 3.53 9.38 0.52
CA ASN A 62 3.97 8.79 -0.73
C ASN A 62 3.13 9.26 -1.92
N MET A 63 1.83 9.40 -1.74
CA MET A 63 0.94 10.01 -2.75
C MET A 63 1.37 11.47 -3.06
N ASP A 64 1.74 12.25 -2.05
CA ASP A 64 2.21 13.62 -2.21
C ASP A 64 3.56 13.69 -2.94
N ARG A 65 4.40 12.66 -2.80
CA ARG A 65 5.63 12.48 -3.62
C ARG A 65 5.34 12.04 -5.06
N GLY A 66 4.07 11.81 -5.40
CA GLY A 66 3.63 11.30 -6.70
C GLY A 66 3.80 9.80 -6.86
N ILE A 67 4.11 9.08 -5.78
CA ILE A 67 4.19 7.61 -5.77
C ILE A 67 2.77 7.09 -5.57
N PHE A 68 2.17 6.55 -6.64
CA PHE A 68 0.79 6.11 -6.65
C PHE A 68 0.66 4.58 -6.49
N PRO A 69 -0.53 4.07 -6.08
CA PRO A 69 -0.76 2.63 -5.99
C PRO A 69 -0.42 1.87 -7.28
N PRO A 70 0.13 0.68 -7.19
CA PRO A 70 0.36 -0.11 -5.98
C PRO A 70 1.68 0.20 -5.24
N LEU A 71 2.44 1.21 -5.67
CA LEU A 71 3.74 1.55 -5.11
C LEU A 71 3.65 2.50 -3.90
N ALA A 72 2.49 3.10 -3.65
CA ALA A 72 2.28 4.07 -2.57
C ALA A 72 2.49 3.50 -1.15
N VAL A 73 2.48 2.18 -1.01
CA VAL A 73 2.81 1.47 0.24
C VAL A 73 4.32 1.33 0.48
N PHE A 74 5.13 1.84 -0.43
CA PHE A 74 6.58 1.79 -0.31
C PHE A 74 7.02 2.31 1.06
N ASP A 75 7.77 1.47 1.79
CA ASP A 75 8.32 1.75 3.12
C ASP A 75 7.27 2.09 4.23
N ASP A 76 6.00 1.74 4.03
CA ASP A 76 4.97 1.87 5.07
C ASP A 76 5.11 0.75 6.10
N PRO A 77 5.29 1.05 7.41
CA PRO A 77 5.42 0.02 8.44
C PRO A 77 4.16 -0.87 8.57
N GLU A 78 3.00 -0.40 8.14
CA GLU A 78 1.74 -1.16 8.21
C GLU A 78 1.44 -1.99 6.96
N GLN A 79 2.27 -1.89 5.91
CA GLN A 79 2.10 -2.57 4.61
C GLN A 79 1.92 -4.09 4.66
N GLY A 80 2.44 -4.74 5.69
CA GLY A 80 2.32 -6.18 5.94
C GLY A 80 1.24 -6.55 6.95
N GLY A 81 0.40 -5.60 7.35
CA GLY A 81 -0.62 -5.78 8.38
C GLY A 81 -1.79 -6.66 7.96
N ALA A 82 -2.61 -7.03 8.92
CA ALA A 82 -3.79 -7.88 8.70
C ALA A 82 -4.98 -7.15 8.03
N GLY A 83 -4.96 -5.81 7.99
CA GLY A 83 -6.04 -4.96 7.45
C GLY A 83 -6.36 -5.25 5.99
N GLY A 84 -5.35 -5.64 5.19
CA GLY A 84 -5.55 -5.96 3.78
C GLY A 84 -6.60 -7.02 3.49
N MET A 85 -6.88 -7.93 4.43
CA MET A 85 -7.91 -8.97 4.28
C MET A 85 -9.36 -8.45 4.39
N ASP A 86 -9.56 -7.27 4.94
CA ASP A 86 -10.89 -6.74 5.21
C ASP A 86 -11.70 -6.50 3.92
N CYS A 87 -11.04 -6.29 2.79
CA CYS A 87 -11.68 -6.16 1.48
C CYS A 87 -12.27 -7.48 0.92
N ALA A 88 -11.80 -8.64 1.39
CA ALA A 88 -12.14 -9.95 0.83
C ALA A 88 -13.65 -10.25 0.74
N PRO A 89 -14.49 -9.96 1.77
CA PRO A 89 -15.93 -10.22 1.72
C PRO A 89 -16.64 -9.47 0.59
N LEU A 90 -16.26 -8.21 0.32
CA LEU A 90 -16.84 -7.43 -0.76
C LEU A 90 -16.58 -8.10 -2.11
N TRP A 91 -15.32 -8.45 -2.37
CA TRP A 91 -14.94 -9.01 -3.66
C TRP A 91 -15.47 -10.42 -3.88
N ALA A 92 -15.62 -11.21 -2.80
CA ALA A 92 -16.34 -12.47 -2.87
C ALA A 92 -17.80 -12.30 -3.29
N CYS A 93 -18.50 -11.31 -2.73
CA CYS A 93 -19.89 -11.01 -3.06
C CYS A 93 -20.06 -10.46 -4.49
N VAL A 94 -19.09 -9.69 -4.97
CA VAL A 94 -19.10 -9.12 -6.34
C VAL A 94 -18.76 -10.20 -7.39
N CYS A 95 -17.99 -11.22 -7.01
CA CYS A 95 -17.54 -12.31 -7.90
C CYS A 95 -18.05 -13.68 -7.42
N PRO A 96 -19.36 -13.93 -7.31
CA PRO A 96 -19.91 -15.16 -6.76
C PRO A 96 -19.48 -16.38 -7.59
N GLY A 97 -18.87 -17.37 -6.94
CA GLY A 97 -18.40 -18.61 -7.57
C GLY A 97 -17.20 -18.45 -8.52
N ASP A 98 -16.62 -17.26 -8.60
CA ASP A 98 -15.44 -16.97 -9.42
C ASP A 98 -14.23 -16.62 -8.53
N PRO A 99 -13.48 -17.63 -8.05
CA PRO A 99 -12.35 -17.40 -7.16
C PRO A 99 -11.20 -16.63 -7.83
N ALA A 100 -11.02 -16.79 -9.14
CA ALA A 100 -9.94 -16.13 -9.87
C ALA A 100 -10.15 -14.62 -9.92
N ARG A 101 -11.37 -14.16 -10.22
CA ARG A 101 -11.72 -12.74 -10.20
C ARG A 101 -11.78 -12.15 -8.81
N ALA A 102 -12.36 -12.87 -7.85
CA ALA A 102 -12.37 -12.43 -6.47
C ALA A 102 -10.94 -12.17 -5.97
N ARG A 103 -10.00 -13.06 -6.32
CA ARG A 103 -8.56 -12.91 -6.07
C ARG A 103 -7.99 -11.68 -6.75
N GLU A 104 -8.24 -11.50 -8.03
CA GLU A 104 -7.74 -10.34 -8.79
C GLU A 104 -8.21 -9.02 -8.18
N TYR A 105 -9.50 -8.92 -7.89
CA TYR A 105 -10.10 -7.68 -7.38
C TYR A 105 -9.67 -7.39 -5.94
N ALA A 106 -9.62 -8.41 -5.08
CA ALA A 106 -9.10 -8.28 -3.73
C ALA A 106 -7.61 -7.89 -3.72
N GLY A 107 -6.81 -8.46 -4.64
CA GLY A 107 -5.41 -8.10 -4.80
C GLY A 107 -5.23 -6.64 -5.25
N ARG A 108 -6.08 -6.17 -6.16
CA ARG A 108 -6.08 -4.77 -6.62
C ARG A 108 -6.47 -3.80 -5.50
N ASP A 109 -7.42 -4.18 -4.65
CA ASP A 109 -7.86 -3.40 -3.51
C ASP A 109 -6.81 -3.41 -2.40
N ALA A 110 -6.42 -4.58 -1.93
CA ALA A 110 -5.43 -4.70 -0.87
C ALA A 110 -4.08 -4.03 -1.24
N SER A 111 -3.70 -4.02 -2.54
CA SER A 111 -2.48 -3.35 -2.99
C SER A 111 -2.54 -1.82 -2.96
N VAL A 112 -3.66 -1.23 -2.56
CA VAL A 112 -3.75 0.22 -2.33
C VAL A 112 -2.85 0.61 -1.15
N ASP A 113 -2.94 -0.12 -0.04
CA ASP A 113 -2.26 0.21 1.22
C ASP A 113 -1.49 -0.97 1.86
N HIS A 114 -1.40 -2.11 1.18
CA HIS A 114 -0.67 -3.31 1.63
C HIS A 114 0.18 -3.92 0.52
N GLN A 115 1.15 -4.79 0.89
CA GLN A 115 1.96 -5.54 -0.07
C GLN A 115 2.34 -6.95 0.45
N GLY A 116 2.94 -7.76 -0.44
CA GLY A 116 3.48 -9.09 -0.11
C GLY A 116 2.42 -10.05 0.42
N GLU A 117 2.72 -10.76 1.52
CA GLU A 117 1.84 -11.77 2.12
C GLU A 117 0.47 -11.20 2.52
N ALA A 118 0.36 -9.89 2.85
CA ALA A 118 -0.93 -9.27 3.20
C ALA A 118 -1.89 -9.23 1.99
N VAL A 119 -1.38 -8.91 0.81
CA VAL A 119 -2.14 -8.97 -0.44
C VAL A 119 -2.49 -10.42 -0.79
N GLU A 120 -1.56 -11.36 -0.64
CA GLU A 120 -1.82 -12.79 -0.87
C GLU A 120 -2.91 -13.34 0.06
N ALA A 121 -2.93 -12.92 1.33
CA ALA A 121 -3.96 -13.33 2.28
C ALA A 121 -5.35 -12.77 1.92
N ALA A 122 -5.42 -11.51 1.47
CA ALA A 122 -6.66 -10.92 0.95
C ALA A 122 -7.18 -11.67 -0.28
N GLN A 123 -6.28 -11.96 -1.22
CA GLN A 123 -6.57 -12.74 -2.42
C GLN A 123 -7.06 -14.15 -2.11
N PHE A 124 -6.37 -14.83 -1.21
CA PHE A 124 -6.76 -16.17 -0.76
C PHE A 124 -8.14 -16.17 -0.10
N LEU A 125 -8.38 -15.26 0.84
CA LEU A 125 -9.64 -15.22 1.57
C LEU A 125 -10.81 -14.86 0.65
N ALA A 126 -10.64 -13.89 -0.26
CA ALA A 126 -11.66 -13.54 -1.24
C ALA A 126 -12.01 -14.70 -2.16
N ALA A 127 -11.00 -15.44 -2.65
CA ALA A 127 -11.20 -16.62 -3.48
C ALA A 127 -11.95 -17.73 -2.72
N ALA A 128 -11.56 -18.02 -1.47
CA ALA A 128 -12.24 -19.01 -0.63
C ALA A 128 -13.70 -18.63 -0.35
N MET A 129 -13.94 -17.36 -0.02
CA MET A 129 -15.30 -16.84 0.20
C MET A 129 -16.15 -16.82 -1.07
N ALA A 130 -15.59 -16.53 -2.25
CA ALA A 130 -16.31 -16.60 -3.51
C ALA A 130 -16.79 -18.02 -3.83
N LEU A 131 -16.01 -19.02 -3.49
CA LEU A 131 -16.40 -20.44 -3.63
C LEU A 131 -17.59 -20.84 -2.76
N ALA A 132 -17.86 -20.14 -1.65
CA ALA A 132 -19.02 -20.40 -0.78
C ALA A 132 -20.38 -20.15 -1.48
N PHE A 133 -20.40 -19.50 -2.64
CA PHE A 133 -21.60 -19.43 -3.46
C PHE A 133 -21.96 -20.74 -4.17
N ILE A 134 -20.97 -21.62 -4.40
CA ILE A 134 -21.14 -22.87 -5.16
C ILE A 134 -20.70 -24.12 -4.39
N LYS A 135 -20.16 -23.96 -3.18
CA LYS A 135 -19.77 -25.03 -2.27
C LYS A 135 -20.35 -24.75 -0.89
N ASP A 136 -20.77 -25.80 -0.18
CA ASP A 136 -21.43 -25.66 1.13
C ASP A 136 -20.49 -25.98 2.31
N ASP A 137 -19.22 -26.31 2.04
CA ASP A 137 -18.23 -26.72 3.01
C ASP A 137 -17.03 -25.76 3.03
N ALA A 138 -16.76 -25.14 4.18
CA ALA A 138 -15.66 -24.23 4.39
C ALA A 138 -14.29 -24.88 4.07
N VAL A 139 -14.06 -26.12 4.47
CA VAL A 139 -12.78 -26.82 4.24
C VAL A 139 -12.53 -27.00 2.74
N GLN A 140 -13.58 -27.33 1.97
CA GLN A 140 -13.47 -27.46 0.52
C GLN A 140 -13.19 -26.11 -0.15
N CYS A 141 -13.81 -25.01 0.33
CA CYS A 141 -13.53 -23.68 -0.17
C CYS A 141 -12.07 -23.26 0.10
N LEU A 142 -11.61 -23.46 1.33
CA LEU A 142 -10.24 -23.11 1.75
C LEU A 142 -9.19 -23.90 0.97
N LYS A 143 -9.36 -25.23 0.85
CA LYS A 143 -8.42 -26.09 0.10
C LYS A 143 -8.34 -25.69 -1.38
N ALA A 144 -9.48 -25.47 -2.03
CA ALA A 144 -9.50 -25.06 -3.43
C ALA A 144 -8.88 -23.69 -3.65
N ALA A 145 -9.09 -22.73 -2.74
CA ALA A 145 -8.45 -21.42 -2.84
C ALA A 145 -6.95 -21.46 -2.56
N ALA A 146 -6.48 -22.42 -1.76
CA ALA A 146 -5.07 -22.57 -1.42
C ALA A 146 -4.22 -23.17 -2.55
N GLU A 147 -4.81 -23.79 -3.57
CA GLU A 147 -4.09 -24.37 -4.72
C GLU A 147 -3.26 -23.33 -5.49
N ASP A 148 -3.62 -22.06 -5.41
CA ASP A 148 -2.90 -20.95 -6.05
C ASP A 148 -1.87 -20.25 -5.12
N LEU A 149 -1.72 -20.67 -3.87
CA LEU A 149 -0.70 -20.16 -2.97
C LEU A 149 0.67 -20.79 -3.26
N PRO A 150 1.79 -20.07 -3.07
CA PRO A 150 3.11 -20.69 -3.12
C PRO A 150 3.22 -21.83 -2.10
N GLU A 151 3.70 -23.00 -2.53
CA GLU A 151 3.73 -24.22 -1.69
C GLU A 151 4.53 -24.05 -0.39
N ASP A 152 5.57 -23.22 -0.41
CA ASP A 152 6.47 -22.93 0.71
C ASP A 152 6.06 -21.72 1.54
N SER A 153 4.94 -21.05 1.20
CA SER A 153 4.47 -19.88 1.96
C SER A 153 3.94 -20.26 3.35
N ARG A 154 4.16 -19.38 4.33
CA ARG A 154 3.60 -19.55 5.69
C ARG A 154 2.08 -19.65 5.67
N LEU A 155 1.45 -18.91 4.76
CA LEU A 155 -0.01 -18.93 4.58
C LEU A 155 -0.50 -20.29 4.09
N ALA A 156 0.16 -20.91 3.10
CA ALA A 156 -0.21 -22.23 2.61
C ALA A 156 -0.09 -23.31 3.71
N HIS A 157 0.99 -23.28 4.48
CA HIS A 157 1.17 -24.19 5.62
C HIS A 157 0.11 -24.00 6.70
N LEU A 158 -0.22 -22.74 7.06
CA LEU A 158 -1.27 -22.44 8.02
C LEU A 158 -2.64 -22.99 7.57
N VAL A 159 -3.01 -22.78 6.31
CA VAL A 159 -4.28 -23.25 5.76
C VAL A 159 -4.33 -24.79 5.77
N ALA A 160 -3.25 -25.45 5.37
CA ALA A 160 -3.16 -26.92 5.38
C ALA A 160 -3.31 -27.47 6.81
N ASP A 161 -2.60 -26.91 7.79
CA ASP A 161 -2.68 -27.30 9.18
C ASP A 161 -4.09 -27.06 9.77
N ALA A 162 -4.67 -25.89 9.54
CA ALA A 162 -6.02 -25.59 10.01
C ALA A 162 -7.07 -26.56 9.45
N CYS A 163 -7.00 -26.85 8.15
CA CYS A 163 -7.88 -27.83 7.51
C CYS A 163 -7.66 -29.28 7.99
N ALA A 164 -6.45 -29.63 8.40
CA ALA A 164 -6.16 -30.96 8.95
C ALA A 164 -6.69 -31.11 10.39
N LEU A 165 -6.58 -30.05 11.18
CA LEU A 165 -6.93 -30.03 12.60
C LEU A 165 -8.43 -29.85 12.87
N CYS A 166 -9.24 -29.45 11.88
CA CYS A 166 -10.67 -29.18 12.06
C CYS A 166 -11.51 -30.39 12.55
N SER A 167 -11.01 -31.60 12.40
CA SER A 167 -11.65 -32.82 12.90
C SER A 167 -11.24 -33.23 14.34
N GLU A 168 -10.27 -32.51 14.92
CA GLU A 168 -9.77 -32.74 16.27
C GLU A 168 -10.63 -32.02 17.32
N ASN A 169 -10.29 -32.21 18.60
CA ASN A 169 -10.90 -31.40 19.66
C ASN A 169 -10.56 -29.92 19.47
N PRO A 170 -11.56 -29.01 19.43
CA PRO A 170 -11.35 -27.60 19.11
C PRO A 170 -10.28 -26.91 19.98
N ALA A 171 -10.26 -27.17 21.29
CA ALA A 171 -9.28 -26.56 22.19
C ALA A 171 -7.85 -27.02 21.91
N GLN A 172 -7.66 -28.30 21.53
CA GLN A 172 -6.34 -28.83 21.19
C GLN A 172 -5.88 -28.33 19.83
N ALA A 173 -6.77 -28.32 18.85
CA ALA A 173 -6.51 -27.81 17.52
C ALA A 173 -6.08 -26.33 17.59
N ARG A 174 -6.81 -25.54 18.34
CA ARG A 174 -6.48 -24.13 18.58
C ARG A 174 -5.11 -23.99 19.24
N ALA A 175 -4.87 -24.68 20.37
CA ALA A 175 -3.58 -24.57 21.08
C ALA A 175 -2.38 -24.90 20.17
N ARG A 176 -2.53 -25.85 19.23
CA ARG A 176 -1.48 -26.17 18.25
C ARG A 176 -1.28 -25.05 17.23
N LEU A 177 -2.36 -24.45 16.72
CA LEU A 177 -2.27 -23.36 15.76
C LEU A 177 -1.70 -22.09 16.43
N ASP A 178 -2.14 -21.76 17.65
CA ASP A 178 -1.60 -20.64 18.41
C ASP A 178 -0.12 -20.83 18.74
N TRP A 179 0.30 -22.04 19.09
CA TRP A 179 1.72 -22.32 19.34
C TRP A 179 2.60 -22.17 18.10
N ARG A 180 2.09 -22.57 16.92
CA ARG A 180 2.86 -22.57 15.66
C ARG A 180 2.79 -21.24 14.92
N TYR A 181 1.66 -20.57 14.96
CA TYR A 181 1.35 -19.40 14.16
C TYR A 181 0.94 -18.17 15.00
N GLY A 182 0.85 -18.31 16.32
CA GLY A 182 0.58 -17.18 17.21
C GLY A 182 1.70 -16.16 17.19
N GLY A 183 1.38 -14.94 17.62
CA GLY A 183 2.33 -13.83 17.64
C GLY A 183 1.69 -12.56 18.17
N VAL A 184 2.25 -11.43 17.76
CA VAL A 184 1.77 -10.11 18.19
C VAL A 184 0.41 -9.80 17.56
N ASP A 185 -0.49 -9.19 18.33
CA ASP A 185 -1.78 -8.71 17.83
C ASP A 185 -1.59 -7.75 16.66
N GLY A 186 -2.43 -7.87 15.65
CA GLY A 186 -2.33 -7.09 14.40
C GLY A 186 -1.40 -7.68 13.33
N SER A 187 -0.54 -8.64 13.68
CA SER A 187 0.28 -9.35 12.70
C SER A 187 -0.57 -10.24 11.79
N LEU A 188 -0.17 -10.35 10.52
CA LEU A 188 -0.94 -11.03 9.48
C LEU A 188 -1.22 -12.51 9.81
N ILE A 189 -0.19 -13.31 9.99
CA ILE A 189 -0.32 -14.77 10.17
C ILE A 189 -1.13 -15.15 11.42
N PRO A 190 -0.90 -14.54 12.60
CA PRO A 190 -1.77 -14.73 13.77
C PRO A 190 -3.23 -14.38 13.50
N LYS A 191 -3.49 -13.31 12.76
CA LYS A 191 -4.86 -12.91 12.40
C LYS A 191 -5.52 -13.90 11.45
N VAL A 192 -4.81 -14.38 10.43
CA VAL A 192 -5.34 -15.45 9.55
C VAL A 192 -5.63 -16.71 10.37
N ALA A 193 -4.73 -17.10 11.28
CA ALA A 193 -4.97 -18.24 12.16
C ALA A 193 -6.24 -18.07 13.01
N GLN A 194 -6.47 -16.88 13.53
CA GLN A 194 -7.70 -16.54 14.26
C GLN A 194 -8.95 -16.67 13.38
N VAL A 195 -8.91 -16.14 12.14
CA VAL A 195 -10.03 -16.27 11.19
C VAL A 195 -10.34 -17.74 10.90
N LEU A 196 -9.30 -18.54 10.59
CA LEU A 196 -9.46 -19.97 10.27
C LEU A 196 -9.96 -20.78 11.47
N THR A 197 -9.42 -20.54 12.67
CA THR A 197 -9.90 -21.24 13.88
C THR A 197 -11.34 -20.85 14.22
N SER A 198 -11.67 -19.57 14.14
CA SER A 198 -13.05 -19.12 14.32
C SER A 198 -13.98 -19.77 13.30
N LEU A 199 -13.60 -19.82 12.02
CA LEU A 199 -14.41 -20.39 10.93
C LEU A 199 -14.64 -21.89 11.11
N LEU A 200 -13.56 -22.65 11.36
CA LEU A 200 -13.56 -24.11 11.34
C LEU A 200 -13.96 -24.73 12.68
N LEU A 201 -13.57 -24.12 13.79
CA LEU A 201 -13.79 -24.64 15.14
C LEU A 201 -14.95 -23.95 15.87
N ASN A 202 -15.42 -22.81 15.37
CA ASN A 202 -16.50 -22.00 15.94
C ASN A 202 -16.27 -21.64 17.40
N ASP A 203 -15.02 -21.37 17.79
CA ASP A 203 -14.64 -21.20 19.19
C ASP A 203 -14.57 -19.75 19.66
N GLN A 204 -14.25 -18.81 18.79
CA GLN A 204 -14.25 -17.36 19.10
C GLN A 204 -14.90 -16.54 17.99
N PRO A 205 -15.52 -15.41 18.34
CA PRO A 205 -16.12 -14.53 17.34
C PRO A 205 -15.02 -13.82 16.54
N ASP A 206 -15.09 -13.93 15.21
CA ASP A 206 -14.29 -13.15 14.28
C ASP A 206 -15.20 -12.69 13.13
N ARG A 207 -15.11 -11.41 12.73
CA ARG A 207 -16.00 -10.81 11.72
C ARG A 207 -15.82 -11.42 10.34
N LEU A 208 -14.58 -11.72 9.91
CA LEU A 208 -14.32 -12.32 8.60
C LEU A 208 -14.80 -13.78 8.57
N ALA A 209 -14.58 -14.53 9.65
CA ALA A 209 -15.12 -15.86 9.81
C ALA A 209 -16.65 -15.88 9.85
N ALA A 210 -17.27 -14.91 10.53
CA ALA A 210 -18.73 -14.78 10.57
C ALA A 210 -19.30 -14.42 9.17
N ALA A 211 -18.64 -13.52 8.44
CA ALA A 211 -19.00 -13.20 7.06
C ALA A 211 -18.91 -14.42 6.14
N PHE A 212 -17.84 -15.20 6.25
CA PHE A 212 -17.68 -16.44 5.49
C PHE A 212 -18.79 -17.47 5.81
N ARG A 213 -19.07 -17.69 7.10
CA ARG A 213 -20.22 -18.55 7.50
C ARG A 213 -21.53 -18.05 6.92
N GLY A 214 -21.74 -16.73 6.93
CA GLY A 214 -22.92 -16.10 6.32
C GLY A 214 -23.07 -16.37 4.82
N LEU A 215 -21.96 -16.47 4.09
CA LEU A 215 -21.98 -16.88 2.68
C LEU A 215 -22.37 -18.36 2.50
N LEU A 216 -21.93 -19.22 3.41
CA LEU A 216 -22.27 -20.65 3.36
C LEU A 216 -23.75 -20.90 3.71
N THR A 217 -24.28 -20.24 4.73
CA THR A 217 -25.59 -20.54 5.32
C THR A 217 -26.71 -19.57 4.94
N GLY A 218 -26.37 -18.38 4.43
CA GLY A 218 -27.32 -17.28 4.26
C GLY A 218 -27.66 -16.59 5.57
N ALA A 219 -28.53 -15.56 5.50
CA ALA A 219 -28.96 -14.77 6.64
C ALA A 219 -30.19 -15.41 7.32
N PRO A 220 -30.17 -15.61 8.64
CA PRO A 220 -31.34 -16.08 9.39
C PRO A 220 -32.43 -15.00 9.55
N SER A 221 -32.01 -13.75 9.61
CA SER A 221 -32.85 -12.55 9.67
C SER A 221 -32.05 -11.34 9.21
N THR A 222 -32.69 -10.25 8.86
CA THR A 222 -32.01 -9.02 8.39
C THR A 222 -32.50 -7.79 9.13
N THR A 223 -31.72 -6.71 9.05
CA THR A 223 -32.10 -5.37 9.45
C THR A 223 -32.28 -4.50 8.21
N ASP A 224 -33.08 -3.45 8.25
CA ASP A 224 -33.31 -2.54 7.13
C ASP A 224 -32.00 -1.99 6.53
N VAL A 225 -31.02 -1.67 7.39
CA VAL A 225 -29.70 -1.19 6.96
C VAL A 225 -28.90 -2.30 6.28
N GLY A 226 -28.87 -3.50 6.87
CA GLY A 226 -28.18 -4.66 6.28
C GLY A 226 -28.77 -5.03 4.93
N ASP A 227 -30.08 -4.97 4.77
CA ASP A 227 -30.78 -5.22 3.52
C ASP A 227 -30.45 -4.18 2.45
N ALA A 228 -30.40 -2.91 2.81
CA ALA A 228 -30.07 -1.84 1.88
C ALA A 228 -28.64 -2.00 1.32
N ILE A 229 -27.68 -2.34 2.19
CA ILE A 229 -26.29 -2.56 1.78
C ILE A 229 -26.18 -3.86 0.96
N ALA A 230 -26.78 -4.95 1.40
CA ALA A 230 -26.79 -6.21 0.65
C ALA A 230 -27.38 -6.04 -0.77
N ALA A 231 -28.44 -5.25 -0.89
CA ALA A 231 -29.01 -4.92 -2.19
C ALA A 231 -28.04 -4.11 -3.08
N ARG A 232 -27.27 -3.20 -2.51
CA ARG A 232 -26.24 -2.41 -3.23
C ARG A 232 -25.07 -3.27 -3.68
N VAL A 233 -24.55 -4.12 -2.80
CA VAL A 233 -23.46 -5.07 -3.10
C VAL A 233 -23.90 -6.05 -4.18
N SER A 234 -25.11 -6.65 -4.05
CA SER A 234 -25.66 -7.57 -5.04
C SER A 234 -25.85 -6.91 -6.41
N ARG A 235 -26.27 -5.64 -6.44
CA ARG A 235 -26.39 -4.87 -7.69
C ARG A 235 -25.04 -4.64 -8.35
N ALA A 236 -24.01 -4.29 -7.57
CA ALA A 236 -22.65 -4.14 -8.06
C ALA A 236 -22.13 -5.45 -8.65
N GLY A 237 -22.34 -6.59 -7.97
CA GLY A 237 -21.98 -7.92 -8.47
C GLY A 237 -22.67 -8.27 -9.78
N LEU A 238 -23.99 -8.07 -9.87
CA LEU A 238 -24.74 -8.29 -11.12
C LEU A 238 -24.25 -7.42 -12.28
N SER A 239 -23.85 -6.17 -12.00
CA SER A 239 -23.29 -5.27 -13.02
C SER A 239 -21.93 -5.74 -13.51
N CYS A 240 -21.05 -6.19 -12.61
CA CYS A 240 -19.77 -6.77 -12.99
C CYS A 240 -19.95 -8.04 -13.84
N MET A 241 -20.83 -8.96 -13.42
CA MET A 241 -21.12 -10.19 -14.17
C MET A 241 -21.73 -9.90 -15.56
N ALA A 242 -22.62 -8.90 -15.68
CA ALA A 242 -23.19 -8.50 -16.96
C ALA A 242 -22.12 -7.94 -17.91
N MET A 243 -21.18 -7.16 -17.39
CA MET A 243 -20.07 -6.63 -18.15
C MET A 243 -19.15 -7.74 -18.68
N GLU A 244 -18.80 -8.72 -17.84
CA GLU A 244 -17.99 -9.86 -18.24
C GLU A 244 -18.70 -10.74 -19.29
N LYS A 245 -19.98 -10.99 -19.09
CA LYS A 245 -20.78 -11.72 -20.08
C LYS A 245 -20.83 -11.00 -21.44
N SER A 246 -20.85 -9.66 -21.44
CA SER A 246 -20.79 -8.87 -22.69
C SER A 246 -19.44 -8.98 -23.41
N ARG A 247 -18.38 -9.35 -22.69
CA ARG A 247 -17.05 -9.65 -23.25
C ARG A 247 -16.93 -11.06 -23.81
N GLY A 248 -17.99 -11.87 -23.73
CA GLY A 248 -18.00 -13.27 -24.19
C GLY A 248 -17.40 -14.26 -23.19
N GLU A 249 -17.25 -13.88 -21.93
CA GLU A 249 -16.64 -14.74 -20.91
C GLU A 249 -17.65 -15.74 -20.33
N ASN A 250 -17.16 -16.95 -20.03
CA ASN A 250 -17.93 -17.97 -19.33
C ASN A 250 -17.89 -17.73 -17.82
N LEU A 251 -18.99 -17.27 -17.25
CA LEU A 251 -19.10 -17.04 -15.81
C LEU A 251 -19.39 -18.38 -15.10
N PRO A 252 -18.78 -18.62 -13.93
CA PRO A 252 -19.00 -19.86 -13.17
C PRO A 252 -20.41 -19.95 -12.57
N VAL A 253 -21.08 -18.84 -12.36
CA VAL A 253 -22.46 -18.77 -11.85
C VAL A 253 -23.35 -17.97 -12.81
N ASN A 254 -24.54 -18.49 -13.08
CA ASN A 254 -25.59 -17.78 -13.79
C ASN A 254 -26.70 -17.41 -12.79
N ILE A 255 -26.86 -16.10 -12.50
CA ILE A 255 -27.90 -15.61 -11.59
C ILE A 255 -29.15 -15.30 -12.40
N THR A 256 -30.21 -16.06 -12.14
CA THR A 256 -31.48 -15.96 -12.82
C THR A 256 -32.48 -15.09 -12.06
N ALA A 257 -33.44 -14.50 -12.79
CA ALA A 257 -34.53 -13.67 -12.25
C ALA A 257 -34.03 -12.48 -11.38
N ALA A 258 -32.99 -11.78 -11.85
CA ALA A 258 -32.47 -10.57 -11.19
C ALA A 258 -33.49 -9.43 -11.29
N PRO A 259 -33.99 -8.87 -10.17
CA PRO A 259 -35.03 -7.84 -10.18
C PRO A 259 -34.51 -6.43 -10.48
N PHE A 260 -33.22 -6.24 -10.68
CA PHE A 260 -32.61 -4.95 -10.91
C PHE A 260 -32.25 -4.75 -12.38
N ALA A 261 -32.58 -3.56 -12.91
CA ALA A 261 -32.01 -3.13 -14.17
C ALA A 261 -30.48 -3.08 -14.04
N ALA A 262 -29.77 -3.58 -15.04
CA ALA A 262 -28.33 -3.46 -15.10
C ALA A 262 -27.94 -1.97 -14.96
N VAL A 263 -26.98 -1.68 -14.10
CA VAL A 263 -26.35 -0.36 -14.09
C VAL A 263 -25.68 -0.18 -15.45
N PRO A 264 -25.80 0.99 -16.11
CA PRO A 264 -25.10 1.22 -17.37
C PRO A 264 -23.64 0.86 -17.20
N MET A 265 -23.15 -0.06 -18.02
CA MET A 265 -21.76 -0.49 -18.00
C MET A 265 -20.90 0.68 -18.45
N THR A 266 -19.85 1.00 -17.66
CA THR A 266 -18.77 1.80 -18.17
C THR A 266 -18.04 1.00 -19.25
N ARG A 267 -17.88 1.60 -20.42
CA ARG A 267 -17.18 0.96 -21.53
C ARG A 267 -15.72 0.77 -21.10
N LYS A 268 -15.15 -0.42 -21.28
CA LYS A 268 -13.71 -0.64 -21.12
C LYS A 268 -12.96 0.36 -21.99
N GLU A 269 -11.93 0.97 -21.45
CA GLU A 269 -11.07 1.83 -22.28
C GLU A 269 -10.57 1.03 -23.48
N GLU A 270 -10.81 1.54 -24.70
CA GLU A 270 -10.42 0.86 -25.94
C GLU A 270 -8.89 0.75 -26.04
N LYS A 271 -8.18 1.57 -25.32
CA LYS A 271 -6.71 1.58 -25.21
C LYS A 271 -6.28 2.15 -23.86
N SER A 272 -5.21 1.62 -23.30
CA SER A 272 -4.63 2.09 -22.03
C SER A 272 -3.10 2.04 -22.03
N ILE A 273 -2.49 2.90 -21.22
CA ILE A 273 -1.07 2.84 -20.91
C ILE A 273 -0.84 2.83 -19.40
N ARG A 274 0.17 2.10 -18.96
CA ARG A 274 0.63 2.06 -17.58
C ARG A 274 2.14 2.00 -17.53
N VAL A 275 2.72 2.58 -16.47
CA VAL A 275 4.16 2.44 -16.19
C VAL A 275 4.33 1.64 -14.91
N SER A 276 5.25 0.69 -14.94
CA SER A 276 5.70 -0.06 -13.78
C SER A 276 7.21 0.12 -13.56
N PHE A 277 7.61 0.11 -12.30
CA PHE A 277 9.00 0.20 -11.89
C PHE A 277 9.60 -1.19 -11.68
N MET A 278 10.89 -1.32 -11.99
CA MET A 278 11.70 -2.45 -11.54
C MET A 278 12.50 -2.00 -10.30
N GLY A 279 11.96 -2.28 -9.12
CA GLY A 279 12.50 -1.91 -7.81
C GLY A 279 11.78 -0.73 -7.16
N GLN A 280 12.44 -0.07 -6.22
CA GLN A 280 11.88 1.04 -5.45
C GLN A 280 11.64 2.29 -6.32
N PRO A 281 10.53 3.02 -6.12
CA PRO A 281 10.21 4.25 -6.86
C PRO A 281 10.98 5.47 -6.33
N MET A 282 12.26 5.30 -6.05
CA MET A 282 13.14 6.31 -5.47
C MET A 282 14.47 6.33 -6.22
N LEU A 283 15.05 7.53 -6.39
CA LEU A 283 16.36 7.75 -6.97
C LEU A 283 17.20 8.68 -6.09
N ARG A 284 18.49 8.40 -6.03
CA ARG A 284 19.53 9.30 -5.51
C ARG A 284 20.43 9.79 -6.63
N PRO A 285 21.15 10.92 -6.46
CA PRO A 285 22.10 11.41 -7.45
C PRO A 285 23.05 10.33 -7.97
N GLY A 286 23.16 10.21 -9.31
CA GLY A 286 23.94 9.19 -9.98
C GLY A 286 23.26 7.83 -10.14
N GLN A 287 22.01 7.67 -9.73
CA GLN A 287 21.29 6.40 -9.84
C GLN A 287 20.33 6.38 -11.03
N ALA A 288 20.17 5.19 -11.63
CA ALA A 288 19.21 4.93 -12.69
C ALA A 288 18.30 3.75 -12.33
N ARG A 289 17.07 3.76 -12.84
CA ARG A 289 16.09 2.68 -12.73
C ARG A 289 15.48 2.35 -14.07
N GLN A 290 15.16 1.08 -14.26
CA GLN A 290 14.38 0.64 -15.41
C GLN A 290 12.90 0.69 -15.09
N CYS A 291 12.12 1.21 -16.05
CA CYS A 291 10.68 1.22 -16.06
C CYS A 291 10.17 0.45 -17.26
N VAL A 292 8.95 -0.01 -17.20
CA VAL A 292 8.27 -0.68 -18.33
C VAL A 292 6.97 0.05 -18.61
N LEU A 293 6.85 0.60 -19.80
CA LEU A 293 5.60 1.10 -20.35
C LEU A 293 4.81 -0.09 -20.91
N SER A 294 3.67 -0.39 -20.33
CA SER A 294 2.71 -1.37 -20.85
C SER A 294 1.62 -0.61 -21.61
N VAL A 295 1.43 -0.99 -22.88
CA VAL A 295 0.40 -0.41 -23.76
C VAL A 295 -0.57 -1.51 -24.14
N GLU A 296 -1.84 -1.36 -23.79
CA GLU A 296 -2.92 -2.27 -24.18
C GLU A 296 -3.74 -1.64 -25.29
N ASN A 297 -3.89 -2.35 -26.41
CA ASN A 297 -4.69 -1.92 -27.54
C ASN A 297 -5.87 -2.87 -27.77
N HIS A 298 -7.03 -2.49 -27.32
CA HIS A 298 -8.28 -3.25 -27.54
C HIS A 298 -9.09 -2.74 -28.75
N THR A 299 -8.52 -1.81 -29.56
CA THR A 299 -9.15 -1.32 -30.77
C THR A 299 -8.98 -2.29 -31.93
N ALA A 300 -9.75 -2.10 -33.01
CA ALA A 300 -9.61 -2.85 -34.25
C ALA A 300 -8.44 -2.35 -35.13
N GLU A 301 -7.77 -1.26 -34.75
CA GLU A 301 -6.70 -0.62 -35.52
C GLU A 301 -5.38 -0.71 -34.77
N LYS A 302 -4.26 -0.68 -35.51
CA LYS A 302 -2.92 -0.57 -34.90
C LYS A 302 -2.75 0.82 -34.27
N LEU A 303 -2.07 0.88 -33.14
CA LEU A 303 -1.58 2.13 -32.56
C LEU A 303 -0.11 2.30 -32.94
N GLU A 304 0.26 3.48 -33.43
CA GLU A 304 1.62 3.78 -33.88
C GLU A 304 1.95 5.24 -33.57
N GLY A 305 3.17 5.50 -33.11
CA GLY A 305 3.62 6.84 -32.84
C GLY A 305 4.84 6.92 -31.91
N PRO A 306 5.31 8.14 -31.63
CA PRO A 306 6.36 8.36 -30.67
C PRO A 306 5.85 8.14 -29.24
N VAL A 307 6.75 7.66 -28.38
CA VAL A 307 6.58 7.68 -26.92
C VAL A 307 7.23 8.97 -26.42
N GLU A 308 6.41 9.89 -25.95
CA GLU A 308 6.88 11.15 -25.38
C GLU A 308 6.96 11.04 -23.85
N CYS A 309 7.96 11.66 -23.24
CA CYS A 309 8.11 11.74 -21.80
C CYS A 309 8.40 13.18 -21.38
N LYS A 310 7.53 13.73 -20.54
CA LYS A 310 7.72 15.00 -19.87
C LYS A 310 8.12 14.75 -18.43
N VAL A 311 9.12 15.45 -17.96
CA VAL A 311 9.67 15.29 -16.61
C VAL A 311 9.64 16.63 -15.89
N SER A 312 9.26 16.63 -14.61
CA SER A 312 9.46 17.74 -13.67
C SER A 312 10.44 17.31 -12.57
N GLY A 313 11.05 18.27 -11.92
CA GLY A 313 12.04 18.02 -10.86
C GLY A 313 13.45 17.76 -11.39
N CYS A 314 14.21 16.93 -10.68
CA CYS A 314 15.64 16.72 -10.93
C CYS A 314 15.96 15.39 -11.64
N VAL A 315 14.97 14.62 -12.07
CA VAL A 315 15.15 13.37 -12.82
C VAL A 315 15.14 13.59 -14.33
N GLN A 316 15.63 12.62 -15.07
CA GLN A 316 15.64 12.58 -16.54
C GLN A 316 15.14 11.22 -17.02
N ALA A 317 14.66 11.13 -18.25
CA ALA A 317 14.18 9.90 -18.85
C ALA A 317 14.66 9.73 -20.30
N MET A 318 14.86 8.48 -20.70
CA MET A 318 15.14 8.09 -22.08
C MET A 318 14.13 7.03 -22.50
N THR A 319 13.28 7.36 -23.47
CA THR A 319 12.20 6.50 -23.98
C THR A 319 12.64 5.73 -25.24
N ALA A 320 11.84 4.72 -25.61
CA ALA A 320 12.09 3.88 -26.78
C ALA A 320 11.91 4.59 -28.16
N GLY A 321 11.55 5.86 -28.15
CA GLY A 321 11.30 6.61 -29.39
C GLY A 321 9.94 6.27 -30.02
N HIS A 322 9.92 5.50 -31.10
CA HIS A 322 8.69 5.17 -31.84
C HIS A 322 8.30 3.71 -31.64
N ILE A 323 7.03 3.45 -31.33
CA ILE A 323 6.50 2.09 -31.15
C ILE A 323 5.24 1.86 -31.99
N THR A 324 4.96 0.58 -32.27
CA THR A 324 3.74 0.10 -32.91
C THR A 324 3.14 -1.03 -32.11
N VAL A 325 1.83 -0.97 -31.83
CA VAL A 325 1.07 -2.00 -31.11
C VAL A 325 -0.09 -2.45 -31.99
N ALA A 326 -0.11 -3.71 -32.39
CA ALA A 326 -1.15 -4.23 -33.26
C ALA A 326 -2.54 -4.24 -32.58
N ALA A 327 -3.59 -4.38 -33.39
CA ALA A 327 -4.96 -4.51 -32.92
C ALA A 327 -5.11 -5.72 -31.98
N GLY A 328 -5.69 -5.53 -30.82
CA GLY A 328 -5.91 -6.58 -29.81
C GLY A 328 -4.66 -7.01 -29.03
N GLU A 329 -3.51 -6.37 -29.24
CA GLU A 329 -2.25 -6.75 -28.60
C GLU A 329 -1.86 -5.85 -27.42
N THR A 330 -0.96 -6.36 -26.58
CA THR A 330 -0.30 -5.62 -25.51
C THR A 330 1.20 -5.56 -25.80
N ALA A 331 1.78 -4.36 -25.78
CA ALA A 331 3.22 -4.15 -25.88
C ALA A 331 3.80 -3.77 -24.51
N ARG A 332 5.02 -4.26 -24.25
CA ARG A 332 5.84 -3.88 -23.08
C ARG A 332 7.14 -3.25 -23.56
N VAL A 333 7.32 -1.98 -23.24
CA VAL A 333 8.45 -1.17 -23.74
C VAL A 333 9.31 -0.73 -22.57
N PRO A 334 10.52 -1.25 -22.41
CA PRO A 334 11.43 -0.80 -21.37
C PRO A 334 11.95 0.61 -21.68
N PHE A 335 12.09 1.42 -20.64
CA PHE A 335 12.78 2.71 -20.70
C PHE A 335 13.53 2.98 -19.39
N THR A 336 14.44 3.93 -19.40
CA THR A 336 15.29 4.23 -18.25
C THR A 336 15.01 5.63 -17.74
N VAL A 337 14.92 5.75 -16.42
CA VAL A 337 14.89 7.02 -15.69
C VAL A 337 16.12 7.12 -14.81
N TRP A 338 16.69 8.32 -14.65
CA TRP A 338 17.85 8.52 -13.79
C TRP A 338 17.87 9.91 -13.19
N MET A 339 18.59 10.04 -12.09
CA MET A 339 18.94 11.33 -11.51
C MET A 339 20.42 11.61 -11.81
N PRO A 340 20.77 12.72 -12.49
CA PRO A 340 22.16 13.08 -12.73
C PRO A 340 22.94 13.18 -11.41
N GLU A 341 24.21 12.73 -11.41
CA GLU A 341 25.06 12.77 -10.23
C GLU A 341 25.33 14.18 -9.72
N ASN A 342 25.40 15.13 -10.66
CA ASN A 342 25.76 16.53 -10.39
C ASN A 342 24.55 17.47 -10.28
N VAL A 343 23.35 16.96 -9.98
CA VAL A 343 22.21 17.85 -9.70
C VAL A 343 22.57 18.77 -8.53
N GLU A 344 22.15 20.01 -8.59
CA GLU A 344 22.41 20.98 -7.53
C GLU A 344 21.50 20.73 -6.32
N ASN A 345 20.21 20.60 -6.58
CA ASN A 345 19.21 20.32 -5.57
C ASN A 345 18.47 19.04 -5.92
N VAL A 346 18.08 18.30 -4.88
CA VAL A 346 17.22 17.14 -4.97
C VAL A 346 15.84 17.52 -4.46
N THR A 347 14.80 17.23 -5.23
CA THR A 347 13.41 17.35 -4.79
C THR A 347 12.82 15.97 -4.52
N GLU A 348 12.02 15.85 -3.47
CA GLU A 348 11.37 14.59 -3.12
C GLU A 348 10.27 14.20 -4.12
N CYS A 349 9.61 15.17 -4.75
CA CYS A 349 8.57 14.93 -5.75
C CYS A 349 9.08 15.20 -7.16
N ASN A 350 9.25 14.14 -7.96
CA ASN A 350 9.58 14.23 -9.39
C ASN A 350 8.46 13.56 -10.18
N LEU A 351 7.67 14.35 -10.91
CA LEU A 351 6.58 13.83 -11.73
C LEU A 351 7.04 13.55 -13.16
N MET A 352 6.62 12.42 -13.68
CA MET A 352 6.83 12.02 -15.06
C MET A 352 5.48 11.76 -15.74
N THR A 353 5.28 12.32 -16.91
CA THR A 353 4.12 12.03 -17.76
C THR A 353 4.62 11.35 -19.04
N VAL A 354 4.20 10.12 -19.25
CA VAL A 354 4.45 9.37 -20.48
C VAL A 354 3.20 9.45 -21.35
N ALA A 355 3.38 9.84 -22.61
CA ALA A 355 2.29 9.95 -23.58
C ALA A 355 2.55 9.05 -24.80
N PHE A 356 1.48 8.38 -25.30
CA PHE A 356 1.50 7.57 -26.50
C PHE A 356 0.10 7.49 -27.13
N ALA A 357 0.00 7.71 -28.42
CA ALA A 357 -1.23 7.58 -29.21
C ALA A 357 -2.46 8.31 -28.58
N GLY A 358 -2.23 9.47 -27.99
CA GLY A 358 -3.27 10.29 -27.33
C GLY A 358 -3.68 9.81 -25.95
N MET A 359 -2.93 8.88 -25.34
CA MET A 359 -3.05 8.47 -23.95
C MET A 359 -1.91 9.09 -23.15
N GLU A 360 -2.16 9.38 -21.87
CA GLU A 360 -1.15 9.87 -20.93
C GLU A 360 -1.23 9.11 -19.62
N HIS A 361 -0.07 8.86 -19.00
CA HIS A 361 0.04 8.29 -17.67
C HIS A 361 1.09 9.07 -16.88
N THR A 362 0.67 9.61 -15.72
CA THR A 362 1.55 10.35 -14.82
C THR A 362 1.87 9.51 -13.60
N PHE A 363 3.12 9.50 -13.20
CA PHE A 363 3.61 8.83 -12.01
C PHE A 363 4.78 9.61 -11.40
N GLY A 364 5.04 9.39 -10.10
CA GLY A 364 6.11 10.04 -9.37
C GLY A 364 7.30 9.12 -9.10
N ILE A 365 8.44 9.76 -8.92
CA ILE A 365 9.68 9.14 -8.43
C ILE A 365 10.19 10.02 -7.29
N ALA A 366 10.32 9.45 -6.09
CA ALA A 366 10.90 10.18 -4.98
C ALA A 366 12.39 10.44 -5.21
N GLY A 367 12.83 11.65 -4.92
CA GLY A 367 14.24 11.93 -4.73
C GLY A 367 14.64 11.55 -3.30
N ALA A 368 15.66 10.72 -3.15
CA ALA A 368 16.12 10.30 -1.83
C ALA A 368 16.61 11.49 -0.99
N GLN A 369 16.16 11.57 0.25
CA GLN A 369 16.67 12.58 1.18
C GLN A 369 18.16 12.33 1.43
N GLY A 370 18.97 13.38 1.25
CA GLY A 370 20.42 13.33 1.43
C GLY A 370 20.89 14.14 2.64
N TYR A 371 21.84 13.61 3.37
CA TYR A 371 22.42 14.23 4.55
C TYR A 371 23.95 14.17 4.51
N ARG A 372 24.58 15.18 5.11
CA ARG A 372 25.96 15.09 5.59
C ARG A 372 25.91 14.48 7.00
N VAL A 373 26.72 13.48 7.26
CA VAL A 373 26.72 12.78 8.54
C VAL A 373 28.10 12.85 9.18
N CYS A 374 28.17 13.35 10.40
CA CYS A 374 29.31 13.21 11.29
C CYS A 374 28.93 12.18 12.35
N GLY A 375 29.59 11.03 12.36
CA GLY A 375 29.14 9.91 13.15
C GLY A 375 30.23 9.13 13.88
N LYS A 376 29.78 8.07 14.57
CA LYS A 376 30.60 7.19 15.41
C LYS A 376 31.27 7.92 16.58
N MET A 377 30.65 9.02 17.04
CA MET A 377 31.17 9.78 18.17
C MET A 377 30.85 9.06 19.47
N GLY A 378 31.82 9.04 20.41
CA GLY A 378 31.66 8.34 21.68
C GLY A 378 30.66 9.03 22.61
N LEU A 379 29.75 8.26 23.18
CA LEU A 379 28.98 8.67 24.34
C LEU A 379 29.86 8.56 25.62
N PRO A 380 29.69 9.44 26.63
CA PRO A 380 28.75 10.56 26.71
C PRO A 380 29.25 11.89 26.12
N GLN A 381 30.53 12.01 25.74
CA GLN A 381 31.17 13.30 25.40
C GLN A 381 30.46 14.09 24.31
N HIS A 382 29.83 13.40 23.37
CA HIS A 382 29.12 13.99 22.23
C HIS A 382 27.61 13.79 22.31
N SER A 383 27.10 13.28 23.44
CA SER A 383 25.67 13.07 23.65
C SER A 383 24.89 14.38 23.58
N ILE A 384 23.65 14.29 23.12
CA ILE A 384 22.70 15.43 23.14
C ILE A 384 22.50 15.98 24.56
N PHE A 385 22.67 15.15 25.59
CA PHE A 385 22.54 15.53 27.00
C PHE A 385 23.78 16.27 27.55
N GLU A 386 24.94 16.11 26.91
CA GLU A 386 26.21 16.74 27.33
C GLU A 386 26.59 17.98 26.52
N GLY A 387 25.63 18.56 25.78
CA GLY A 387 25.79 19.84 25.08
C GLY A 387 26.06 19.76 23.58
N ARG A 388 25.92 18.60 22.96
CA ARG A 388 25.95 18.43 21.48
C ARG A 388 27.28 18.88 20.85
N ASN A 389 28.39 18.53 21.46
CA ASN A 389 29.73 18.94 21.01
C ASN A 389 30.14 18.16 19.76
N LEU A 390 30.38 18.87 18.66
CA LEU A 390 31.10 18.30 17.52
C LEU A 390 32.61 18.19 17.83
N PRO A 391 33.32 17.21 17.21
CA PRO A 391 34.78 17.18 17.24
C PRO A 391 35.38 18.48 16.67
N GLU A 392 36.58 18.86 17.05
CA GLU A 392 37.27 20.03 16.50
C GLU A 392 37.45 19.98 14.98
N ASN A 393 37.59 18.79 14.41
CA ASN A 393 37.70 18.53 12.98
C ASN A 393 36.69 17.45 12.60
N PRO A 394 35.40 17.78 12.40
CA PRO A 394 34.37 16.80 12.07
C PRO A 394 34.61 16.22 10.69
N LEU A 395 34.59 14.88 10.58
CA LEU A 395 34.62 14.17 9.31
C LEU A 395 33.17 13.95 8.86
N TRP A 396 32.83 14.54 7.75
CA TRP A 396 31.51 14.44 7.15
C TRP A 396 31.49 13.39 6.05
N GLU A 397 30.51 12.49 6.11
CA GLU A 397 30.21 11.52 5.07
C GLU A 397 28.84 11.83 4.45
N THR A 398 28.63 11.44 3.20
CA THR A 398 27.36 11.61 2.52
C THR A 398 26.50 10.37 2.73
N TYR A 399 25.27 10.56 3.15
CA TYR A 399 24.27 9.51 3.29
C TYR A 399 23.00 9.89 2.51
N PHE A 400 22.36 8.90 1.86
CA PHE A 400 21.05 9.02 1.26
C PHE A 400 20.14 7.95 1.84
N CYS A 401 18.94 8.33 2.27
CA CYS A 401 17.95 7.38 2.76
C CYS A 401 17.57 6.37 1.65
N ASP A 402 17.41 5.12 2.02
CA ASP A 402 16.87 4.06 1.14
C ASP A 402 15.37 3.84 1.39
N GLY A 403 14.65 4.87 1.73
CA GLY A 403 13.23 4.87 2.09
C GLY A 403 12.84 6.25 2.57
N ASN A 404 11.79 6.31 3.38
CA ASN A 404 11.30 7.55 3.97
C ASN A 404 11.96 7.90 5.29
N LYS A 405 12.84 7.03 5.81
CA LYS A 405 13.46 7.19 7.12
C LYS A 405 14.98 6.97 7.08
N ILE A 406 15.64 7.55 8.04
CA ILE A 406 17.07 7.37 8.29
C ILE A 406 17.20 6.14 9.19
N GLU A 407 17.79 5.08 8.67
CA GLU A 407 18.13 3.88 9.44
C GLU A 407 19.50 4.07 10.08
N LEU A 408 19.53 4.24 11.41
CA LEU A 408 20.75 4.59 12.14
C LEU A 408 21.80 3.48 12.09
N ASP A 409 21.40 2.22 11.94
CA ASP A 409 22.30 1.08 11.81
C ASP A 409 23.02 1.06 10.45
N GLU A 410 22.37 1.55 9.39
CA GLU A 410 22.95 1.61 8.05
C GLU A 410 24.00 2.70 7.90
N LEU A 411 23.84 3.82 8.62
CA LEU A 411 24.71 4.98 8.53
C LEU A 411 26.20 4.64 8.70
N ASN A 412 26.50 3.65 9.51
CA ASN A 412 27.89 3.41 9.92
C ASN A 412 28.31 1.94 9.90
N GLY A 413 27.43 0.99 9.62
CA GLY A 413 27.68 -0.43 9.84
C GLY A 413 28.09 -0.75 11.30
N TRP A 414 27.76 0.13 12.24
CA TRP A 414 28.11 0.04 13.63
C TRP A 414 26.90 -0.24 14.49
N ILE A 415 26.99 -1.25 15.32
CA ILE A 415 25.87 -1.71 16.17
C ILE A 415 25.94 -1.23 17.62
N GLY A 416 27.01 -0.52 18.01
CA GLY A 416 27.21 0.02 19.37
C GLY A 416 26.55 1.38 19.58
N PRO A 417 26.39 1.82 20.86
CA PRO A 417 25.93 3.16 21.18
C PRO A 417 26.89 4.23 20.65
N CYS A 418 26.36 5.28 20.02
CA CYS A 418 27.16 6.40 19.52
C CYS A 418 26.27 7.65 19.34
N ALA A 419 26.93 8.82 19.33
CA ALA A 419 26.32 10.06 18.91
C ALA A 419 26.52 10.30 17.41
N LEU A 420 25.50 10.83 16.75
CA LEU A 420 25.47 11.16 15.33
C LEU A 420 24.99 12.60 15.16
N VAL A 421 25.51 13.28 14.15
CA VAL A 421 24.96 14.56 13.68
C VAL A 421 24.72 14.46 12.20
N LEU A 422 23.46 14.73 11.80
CA LEU A 422 23.04 14.75 10.42
C LEU A 422 22.69 16.20 10.04
N GLU A 423 23.17 16.62 8.90
CA GLU A 423 22.94 17.98 8.40
C GLU A 423 22.39 17.95 6.96
N ARG A 424 21.38 18.75 6.70
CA ARG A 424 20.75 18.88 5.38
C ARG A 424 20.44 20.35 5.12
N THR A 425 20.84 20.88 3.97
CA THR A 425 20.49 22.22 3.56
C THR A 425 19.20 22.19 2.73
N ILE A 426 18.16 22.82 3.23
CA ILE A 426 16.85 22.95 2.58
C ILE A 426 16.81 24.26 1.80
N VAL A 427 16.11 24.29 0.67
CA VAL A 427 15.97 25.46 -0.18
C VAL A 427 14.49 25.83 -0.27
N ALA A 428 14.11 26.95 0.34
CA ALA A 428 12.81 27.55 0.19
C ALA A 428 12.84 28.54 -1.00
N ARG A 429 12.00 28.30 -2.01
CA ARG A 429 11.91 29.13 -3.22
C ARG A 429 11.13 30.42 -2.99
N GLU A 430 10.36 30.48 -1.95
CA GLU A 430 9.55 31.62 -1.48
C GLU A 430 9.39 31.49 0.03
N GLU A 431 9.00 32.56 0.68
CA GLU A 431 8.61 32.51 2.10
C GLU A 431 7.40 31.61 2.28
N LEU A 432 7.48 30.67 3.21
CA LEU A 432 6.42 29.71 3.49
C LEU A 432 6.38 29.30 4.96
N GLU A 433 5.21 28.87 5.39
CA GLU A 433 4.98 28.29 6.71
C GLU A 433 4.81 26.78 6.57
N ALA A 434 5.47 26.01 7.43
CA ALA A 434 5.41 24.56 7.46
C ALA A 434 5.33 24.03 8.89
N ASP A 435 4.62 22.93 9.08
CA ASP A 435 4.73 22.11 10.27
C ASP A 435 5.90 21.13 10.08
N ILE A 436 6.79 21.00 11.07
CA ILE A 436 7.88 20.02 11.02
C ILE A 436 7.52 18.85 11.91
N GLU A 437 7.46 17.65 11.34
CA GLU A 437 7.21 16.42 12.08
C GLU A 437 8.48 15.57 12.16
N VAL A 438 8.78 15.05 13.35
CA VAL A 438 9.84 14.07 13.58
C VAL A 438 9.24 12.78 14.10
N ALA A 439 9.38 11.69 13.35
CA ALA A 439 9.04 10.35 13.80
C ALA A 439 10.35 9.61 14.19
N ARG A 440 10.41 9.04 15.38
CA ARG A 440 11.68 8.56 15.95
C ARG A 440 11.54 7.36 16.88
N THR A 441 12.65 6.64 17.05
CA THR A 441 12.83 5.59 18.04
C THR A 441 14.06 5.82 18.95
N CYS A 442 14.60 7.04 18.96
CA CYS A 442 15.85 7.39 19.67
C CYS A 442 15.79 8.82 20.23
N PRO A 443 16.64 9.15 21.21
CA PRO A 443 16.83 10.52 21.65
C PRO A 443 17.34 11.42 20.52
N PHE A 444 16.81 12.63 20.43
CA PHE A 444 17.18 13.59 19.38
C PHE A 444 17.06 15.05 19.82
N VAL A 445 17.76 15.91 19.09
CA VAL A 445 17.54 17.37 19.06
C VAL A 445 17.55 17.81 17.61
N LEU A 446 16.54 18.57 17.20
CA LEU A 446 16.41 19.17 15.88
C LEU A 446 16.66 20.66 15.98
N GLU A 447 17.60 21.16 15.18
CA GLU A 447 17.88 22.59 15.00
C GLU A 447 17.59 23.02 13.57
N LEU A 448 17.06 24.24 13.41
CA LEU A 448 16.95 24.93 12.14
C LEU A 448 17.68 26.27 12.26
N ASP A 449 18.66 26.51 11.40
CA ASP A 449 19.50 27.71 11.39
C ASP A 449 20.17 28.01 12.74
N GLY A 450 20.45 26.97 13.52
CA GLY A 450 21.08 27.04 14.84
C GLY A 450 20.11 27.26 16.01
N GLU A 451 18.81 27.39 15.76
CA GLU A 451 17.78 27.45 16.80
C GLU A 451 17.17 26.05 17.03
N ILE A 452 17.03 25.66 18.29
CA ILE A 452 16.41 24.38 18.66
C ILE A 452 14.90 24.49 18.45
N LEU A 453 14.38 23.67 17.57
CA LEU A 453 12.94 23.56 17.35
C LEU A 453 12.31 22.48 18.23
N MET A 454 12.92 21.29 18.28
CA MET A 454 12.39 20.14 18.98
C MET A 454 13.48 19.33 19.66
N GLN A 455 13.11 18.64 20.74
CA GLN A 455 13.96 17.66 21.38
C GLN A 455 13.15 16.53 22.02
N GLY A 456 13.74 15.35 22.11
CA GLY A 456 13.16 14.19 22.78
C GLY A 456 14.22 13.32 23.41
N ASP A 457 13.99 12.87 24.65
CA ASP A 457 14.96 12.11 25.46
C ASP A 457 14.91 10.60 25.23
N GLY A 458 13.99 10.10 24.38
CA GLY A 458 13.85 8.68 24.11
C GLY A 458 13.22 7.87 25.25
N SER A 459 12.62 8.52 26.25
CA SER A 459 11.95 7.87 27.37
C SER A 459 10.68 7.13 27.00
N ASP A 460 10.18 7.34 25.78
CA ASP A 460 8.91 6.80 25.26
C ASP A 460 8.98 5.32 24.85
N GLY A 461 10.16 4.70 24.95
CA GLY A 461 10.38 3.29 24.64
C GLY A 461 10.72 3.02 23.17
N TRP A 462 10.48 1.77 22.73
CA TRP A 462 10.87 1.27 21.40
C TRP A 462 9.85 1.56 20.29
N ALA A 463 8.69 2.12 20.65
CA ALA A 463 7.69 2.49 19.68
C ALA A 463 8.10 3.77 18.92
N ILE A 464 7.69 3.90 17.66
CA ILE A 464 7.84 5.13 16.91
C ILE A 464 6.99 6.21 17.57
N VAL A 465 7.64 7.28 18.01
CA VAL A 465 6.97 8.46 18.59
C VAL A 465 7.07 9.60 17.60
N ARG A 466 5.95 10.27 17.35
CA ARG A 466 5.87 11.45 16.48
C ARG A 466 5.79 12.71 17.34
N ALA A 467 6.67 13.66 17.05
CA ALA A 467 6.65 15.01 17.60
C ALA A 467 6.46 16.00 16.46
N GLN A 468 5.71 17.08 16.68
CA GLN A 468 5.43 18.09 15.67
C GLN A 468 5.65 19.47 16.23
N GLU A 469 6.33 20.32 15.47
CA GLU A 469 6.45 21.77 15.68
C GLU A 469 5.64 22.47 14.60
N PRO A 470 4.51 23.11 14.95
CA PRO A 470 3.65 23.73 13.97
C PRO A 470 4.09 25.14 13.62
N GLY A 471 3.79 25.57 12.39
CA GLY A 471 3.87 26.98 11.97
C GLY A 471 5.29 27.53 11.90
N VAL A 472 6.28 26.72 11.54
CA VAL A 472 7.67 27.17 11.36
C VAL A 472 7.77 27.98 10.08
N LEU A 473 8.20 29.24 10.20
CA LEU A 473 8.42 30.13 9.06
C LEU A 473 9.77 29.83 8.41
N LEU A 474 9.76 29.55 7.12
CA LEU A 474 10.93 29.44 6.27
C LEU A 474 10.96 30.67 5.35
N GLU A 475 11.93 31.55 5.51
CA GLU A 475 12.16 32.68 4.58
C GLU A 475 12.63 32.17 3.21
N GLU A 476 12.54 32.97 2.16
CA GLU A 476 13.14 32.63 0.87
C GLU A 476 14.66 32.49 1.02
N GLY A 477 15.22 31.31 0.71
CA GLY A 477 16.65 31.06 0.80
C GLY A 477 17.02 29.64 1.21
N GLU A 478 18.24 29.52 1.73
CA GLU A 478 18.82 28.28 2.21
C GLU A 478 18.73 28.20 3.74
N HIS A 479 18.23 27.08 4.24
CA HIS A 479 18.09 26.79 5.67
C HIS A 479 18.87 25.54 6.06
N THR A 480 19.61 25.61 7.13
CA THR A 480 20.37 24.45 7.66
C THR A 480 19.55 23.70 8.69
N LEU A 481 19.08 22.52 8.32
CA LEU A 481 18.47 21.56 9.23
C LEU A 481 19.55 20.67 9.82
N ARG A 482 19.70 20.67 11.15
CA ARG A 482 20.67 19.84 11.85
C ARG A 482 19.98 18.97 12.88
N LEU A 483 20.28 17.67 12.83
CA LEU A 483 19.70 16.65 13.68
C LEU A 483 20.81 15.99 14.50
N TYR A 484 20.76 16.15 15.81
CA TYR A 484 21.63 15.43 16.75
C TYR A 484 20.88 14.21 17.25
N VAL A 485 21.54 13.05 17.25
CA VAL A 485 20.92 11.77 17.58
C VAL A 485 21.83 10.96 18.48
N ASP A 486 21.31 10.48 19.61
CA ASP A 486 21.96 9.47 20.42
C ASP A 486 21.39 8.08 20.06
N ARG A 487 22.17 7.32 19.29
CA ARG A 487 21.85 5.93 19.01
C ARG A 487 22.21 5.07 20.22
N CYS A 488 21.20 4.77 21.04
CA CYS A 488 21.38 4.03 22.28
C CYS A 488 21.27 2.51 22.11
N ALA A 489 20.55 2.06 21.06
CA ALA A 489 20.24 0.65 20.82
C ALA A 489 20.21 0.32 19.32
N PRO A 490 20.36 -0.96 18.92
CA PRO A 490 20.16 -1.41 17.55
C PRO A 490 18.73 -1.15 17.03
N GLY A 491 18.56 -1.00 15.71
CA GLY A 491 17.26 -0.79 15.06
C GLY A 491 16.70 0.61 15.23
N GLY A 492 17.50 1.59 15.64
CA GLY A 492 17.06 2.98 15.75
C GLY A 492 16.80 3.61 14.38
N SER A 493 15.72 4.38 14.28
CA SER A 493 15.38 5.15 13.08
C SER A 493 14.85 6.53 13.42
N ILE A 494 14.95 7.45 12.45
CA ILE A 494 14.39 8.79 12.54
C ILE A 494 13.96 9.27 11.16
N GLU A 495 12.84 9.98 11.11
CA GLU A 495 12.25 10.56 9.91
C GLU A 495 11.93 12.04 10.21
N VAL A 496 12.18 12.91 9.24
CA VAL A 496 11.86 14.34 9.35
C VAL A 496 11.10 14.78 8.12
N ASP A 497 9.85 15.19 8.31
CA ASP A 497 8.97 15.66 7.25
C ASP A 497 8.55 17.11 7.47
N PHE A 498 8.39 17.83 6.37
CA PHE A 498 7.75 19.14 6.33
C PHE A 498 6.33 18.98 5.83
N LEU A 499 5.36 19.52 6.56
CA LEU A 499 3.95 19.36 6.27
C LEU A 499 3.27 20.73 6.11
N ARG A 500 2.21 20.76 5.31
CA ARG A 500 1.24 21.86 5.25
C ARG A 500 -0.16 21.27 5.22
N ASP A 501 -1.02 21.68 6.15
CA ASP A 501 -2.38 21.14 6.29
C ASP A 501 -2.39 19.59 6.41
N GLY A 502 -1.39 19.02 7.09
CA GLY A 502 -1.22 17.57 7.26
C GLY A 502 -0.73 16.80 6.03
N ARG A 503 -0.43 17.49 4.92
CA ARG A 503 0.11 16.92 3.67
C ARG A 503 1.60 17.23 3.55
N LEU A 504 2.34 16.34 2.89
CA LEU A 504 3.76 16.52 2.66
C LEU A 504 4.02 17.76 1.81
N LEU A 505 4.85 18.65 2.33
CA LEU A 505 5.41 19.78 1.59
C LEU A 505 6.75 19.36 1.00
N SER A 506 6.77 19.07 -0.31
CA SER A 506 8.00 18.69 -1.00
C SER A 506 8.92 19.90 -1.15
N LEU A 507 9.94 19.98 -0.32
CA LEU A 507 10.99 20.99 -0.39
C LEU A 507 12.18 20.49 -1.21
N GLU A 508 12.91 21.42 -1.83
CA GLU A 508 14.20 21.11 -2.42
C GLU A 508 15.27 21.08 -1.32
N ALA A 509 16.27 20.21 -1.49
CA ALA A 509 17.45 20.22 -0.64
C ALA A 509 18.72 20.15 -1.48
N LYS A 510 19.81 20.77 -0.99
CA LYS A 510 21.12 20.67 -1.65
C LYS A 510 21.57 19.21 -1.75
N ASN A 511 22.24 18.89 -2.85
CA ASN A 511 22.87 17.61 -3.00
C ASN A 511 24.11 17.54 -2.07
N PRO A 512 24.11 16.72 -1.01
CA PRO A 512 25.20 16.71 -0.03
C PRO A 512 26.55 16.29 -0.60
N ARG A 513 26.59 15.65 -1.79
CA ARG A 513 27.84 15.35 -2.50
C ARG A 513 28.57 16.56 -3.03
N ARG A 514 27.88 17.69 -3.20
CA ARG A 514 28.47 18.95 -3.67
C ARG A 514 28.95 19.85 -2.54
N GLU A 515 28.55 19.54 -1.32
CA GLU A 515 28.94 20.28 -0.11
C GLU A 515 30.13 19.62 0.60
N ALA A 516 30.61 18.47 0.11
CA ALA A 516 31.71 17.68 0.71
C ALA A 516 33.10 18.16 0.25
#